data_c700969d81ee8a8df85a0c862500a57f
#
_entry.id   c700969d81ee8a8df85a0c862500a57f
#
_cell.length_a   1.000
_cell.length_b   1.000
_cell.length_c   1.000
_cell.angle_alpha   90.00
_cell.angle_beta   90.00
_cell.angle_gamma   90.00
#
_symmetry.space_group_name_H-M   'P 1'
#
loop_
_entity.id
_entity.type
_entity.pdbx_description
1 polymer ?
#
loop_
_entity_poly.entity_id
_entity_poly.type
_entity_poly.pdbx_seq_one_letter_code
_entity_poly.pdbx_strand_id
1 'polypeptide(L)'
;MADERVQAAIANWAPRFVAQGVDYNDFLRTTGSIERWEEWLDAWSATGEMHADLARHAERKGWRLSAGEAYVRAALCYHFAKFVWMVDLGRYRRAADAAVASLYAAHRLLDPTAERIEVPFDGTTMVANLRRPPGGDHPPLVLLLPGLDSTKEEFFHWENVFLTRGMATLSLDGPGQGETGYTTHIRPDYEVAVTALLDALAGRRDLALDRVGAAGVSLASGGRGR
;
A
#
# COMPACT_ATOMS: atom_id res chain seq x y z
N MET A 1 5.23 -17.01 -27.74
CA MET A 1 6.16 -16.54 -26.67
C MET A 1 5.47 -15.38 -25.95
N ALA A 2 5.48 -15.38 -24.64
CA ALA A 2 4.88 -14.27 -23.91
C ALA A 2 5.61 -12.95 -24.22
N ASP A 3 4.87 -11.83 -24.15
CA ASP A 3 5.36 -10.46 -24.36
C ASP A 3 6.63 -10.19 -23.50
N GLU A 4 7.64 -9.55 -24.09
CA GLU A 4 8.90 -9.23 -23.40
C GLU A 4 8.69 -8.38 -22.15
N ARG A 5 7.67 -7.49 -22.15
CA ARG A 5 7.30 -6.68 -20.98
C ARG A 5 6.82 -7.57 -19.82
N VAL A 6 6.04 -8.60 -20.12
CA VAL A 6 5.57 -9.59 -19.14
C VAL A 6 6.75 -10.37 -18.56
N GLN A 7 7.65 -10.84 -19.44
CA GLN A 7 8.85 -11.58 -19.00
C GLN A 7 9.76 -10.70 -18.12
N ALA A 8 9.97 -9.45 -18.51
CA ALA A 8 10.78 -8.51 -17.74
C ALA A 8 10.13 -8.19 -16.38
N ALA A 9 8.82 -8.01 -16.33
CA ALA A 9 8.09 -7.76 -15.08
C ALA A 9 8.22 -8.96 -14.14
N ILE A 10 8.06 -10.19 -14.63
CA ILE A 10 8.22 -11.41 -13.84
C ILE A 10 9.65 -11.52 -13.32
N ALA A 11 10.65 -11.41 -14.20
CA ALA A 11 12.06 -11.61 -13.85
C ALA A 11 12.56 -10.58 -12.82
N ASN A 12 12.17 -9.32 -12.98
CA ASN A 12 12.68 -8.23 -12.13
C ASN A 12 11.91 -8.06 -10.82
N TRP A 13 10.61 -8.37 -10.79
CA TRP A 13 9.74 -7.97 -9.70
C TRP A 13 9.20 -9.12 -8.85
N ALA A 14 9.36 -10.39 -9.25
CA ALA A 14 8.91 -11.55 -8.47
C ALA A 14 9.35 -11.51 -7.00
N PRO A 15 10.62 -11.19 -6.66
CA PRO A 15 11.05 -11.11 -5.27
C PRO A 15 10.29 -10.05 -4.47
N ARG A 16 9.97 -8.89 -5.08
CA ARG A 16 9.20 -7.82 -4.43
C ARG A 16 7.78 -8.27 -4.14
N PHE A 17 7.08 -8.87 -5.09
CA PHE A 17 5.71 -9.35 -4.89
C PHE A 17 5.62 -10.33 -3.73
N VAL A 18 6.51 -11.29 -3.69
CA VAL A 18 6.57 -12.30 -2.62
C VAL A 18 6.95 -11.65 -1.27
N ALA A 19 7.95 -10.77 -1.26
CA ALA A 19 8.37 -10.07 -0.03
C ALA A 19 7.29 -9.16 0.55
N GLN A 20 6.40 -8.61 -0.30
CA GLN A 20 5.26 -7.82 0.13
C GLN A 20 4.05 -8.67 0.55
N GLY A 21 4.10 -9.98 0.39
CA GLY A 21 3.10 -10.91 0.89
C GLY A 21 2.15 -11.50 -0.16
N VAL A 22 2.46 -11.35 -1.45
CA VAL A 22 1.79 -12.14 -2.48
C VAL A 22 2.17 -13.60 -2.32
N ASP A 23 1.20 -14.49 -2.25
CA ASP A 23 1.45 -15.94 -2.21
C ASP A 23 2.17 -16.38 -3.49
N TYR A 24 3.22 -17.18 -3.34
CA TYR A 24 4.05 -17.60 -4.46
C TYR A 24 3.29 -18.44 -5.50
N ASN A 25 2.32 -19.26 -5.05
CA ASN A 25 1.49 -20.04 -5.98
C ASN A 25 0.51 -19.14 -6.73
N ASP A 26 -0.03 -18.10 -6.08
CA ASP A 26 -0.84 -17.08 -6.75
C ASP A 26 -0.02 -16.33 -7.77
N PHE A 27 1.22 -15.97 -7.42
CA PHE A 27 2.15 -15.33 -8.35
C PHE A 27 2.38 -16.19 -9.60
N LEU A 28 2.73 -17.46 -9.42
CA LEU A 28 2.98 -18.39 -10.54
C LEU A 28 1.74 -18.61 -11.40
N ARG A 29 0.57 -18.83 -10.76
CA ARG A 29 -0.69 -19.07 -11.47
C ARG A 29 -1.12 -17.84 -12.27
N THR A 30 -1.06 -16.67 -11.66
CA THR A 30 -1.48 -15.42 -12.30
C THR A 30 -0.56 -15.06 -13.45
N THR A 31 0.77 -15.04 -13.20
CA THR A 31 1.73 -14.68 -14.26
C THR A 31 1.82 -15.70 -15.37
N GLY A 32 1.61 -17.00 -15.06
CA GLY A 32 1.58 -18.07 -16.05
C GLY A 32 0.39 -18.01 -17.02
N SER A 33 -0.65 -17.25 -16.70
CA SER A 33 -1.82 -17.05 -17.56
C SER A 33 -1.72 -15.83 -18.48
N ILE A 34 -0.67 -15.00 -18.33
CA ILE A 34 -0.52 -13.73 -19.06
C ILE A 34 0.36 -13.94 -20.30
N GLU A 35 -0.20 -13.72 -21.47
CA GLU A 35 0.55 -13.78 -22.73
C GLU A 35 0.98 -12.40 -23.22
N ARG A 36 0.15 -11.36 -22.96
CA ARG A 36 0.36 -9.98 -23.40
C ARG A 36 0.28 -9.02 -22.24
N TRP A 37 1.02 -7.93 -22.31
CA TRP A 37 1.05 -6.89 -21.27
C TRP A 37 -0.33 -6.29 -20.97
N GLU A 38 -1.16 -6.18 -21.97
CA GLU A 38 -2.52 -5.65 -21.85
C GLU A 38 -3.43 -6.50 -20.94
N GLU A 39 -3.11 -7.78 -20.76
CA GLU A 39 -3.82 -8.74 -19.91
C GLU A 39 -3.41 -8.69 -18.44
N TRP A 40 -2.26 -8.05 -18.13
CA TRP A 40 -1.68 -8.00 -16.80
C TRP A 40 -2.67 -7.54 -15.73
N LEU A 41 -3.31 -6.38 -15.97
CA LEU A 41 -4.25 -5.81 -15.00
C LEU A 41 -5.44 -6.74 -14.73
N ASP A 42 -5.99 -7.35 -15.76
CA ASP A 42 -7.15 -8.23 -15.60
C ASP A 42 -6.81 -9.52 -14.88
N ALA A 43 -5.67 -10.14 -15.21
CA ALA A 43 -5.24 -11.37 -14.56
C ALA A 43 -5.00 -11.17 -13.06
N TRP A 44 -4.29 -10.11 -12.68
CA TRP A 44 -4.07 -9.78 -11.28
C TRP A 44 -5.34 -9.30 -10.57
N SER A 45 -6.22 -8.56 -11.25
CA SER A 45 -7.51 -8.16 -10.69
C SER A 45 -8.42 -9.37 -10.45
N ALA A 46 -8.42 -10.35 -11.33
CA ALA A 46 -9.18 -11.60 -11.14
C ALA A 46 -8.67 -12.39 -9.93
N THR A 47 -7.36 -12.45 -9.71
CA THR A 47 -6.78 -13.05 -8.50
C THR A 47 -7.17 -12.25 -7.26
N GLY A 48 -7.18 -10.91 -7.32
CA GLY A 48 -7.64 -10.03 -6.26
C GLY A 48 -9.12 -10.29 -5.93
N GLU A 49 -9.98 -10.39 -6.93
CA GLU A 49 -11.41 -10.67 -6.74
C GLU A 49 -11.65 -12.04 -6.09
N MET A 50 -10.90 -13.07 -6.48
CA MET A 50 -10.98 -14.38 -5.83
C MET A 50 -10.70 -14.27 -4.32
N HIS A 51 -9.67 -13.54 -3.90
CA HIS A 51 -9.39 -13.31 -2.48
C HIS A 51 -10.44 -12.44 -1.81
N ALA A 52 -10.98 -11.44 -2.50
CA ALA A 52 -12.06 -10.61 -1.97
C ALA A 52 -13.35 -11.41 -1.76
N ASP A 53 -13.67 -12.35 -2.66
CA ASP A 53 -14.79 -13.29 -2.48
C ASP A 53 -14.60 -14.21 -1.26
N LEU A 54 -13.41 -14.75 -1.08
CA LEU A 54 -13.05 -15.54 0.10
C LEU A 54 -13.19 -14.71 1.38
N ALA A 55 -12.74 -13.45 1.35
CA ALA A 55 -12.84 -12.53 2.46
C ALA A 55 -14.31 -12.25 2.83
N ARG A 56 -15.14 -11.91 1.84
CA ARG A 56 -16.59 -11.69 2.03
C ARG A 56 -17.31 -12.94 2.58
N HIS A 57 -16.92 -14.13 2.09
CA HIS A 57 -17.46 -15.37 2.62
C HIS A 57 -17.08 -15.58 4.08
N ALA A 58 -15.82 -15.44 4.43
CA ALA A 58 -15.32 -15.59 5.80
C ALA A 58 -15.93 -14.54 6.75
N GLU A 59 -16.10 -13.29 6.29
CA GLU A 59 -16.73 -12.21 7.06
C GLU A 59 -18.19 -12.55 7.40
N ARG A 60 -18.96 -13.07 6.42
CA ARG A 60 -20.35 -13.54 6.68
C ARG A 60 -20.43 -14.69 7.68
N LYS A 61 -19.36 -15.47 7.82
CA LYS A 61 -19.25 -16.56 8.81
C LYS A 61 -18.74 -16.09 10.18
N GLY A 62 -18.37 -14.80 10.31
CA GLY A 62 -17.76 -14.26 11.53
C GLY A 62 -16.28 -14.65 11.72
N TRP A 63 -15.62 -15.19 10.71
CA TRP A 63 -14.21 -15.60 10.75
C TRP A 63 -13.31 -14.39 10.49
N ARG A 64 -13.24 -13.49 11.47
CA ARG A 64 -12.60 -12.19 11.35
C ARG A 64 -11.15 -12.25 10.86
N LEU A 65 -10.32 -13.14 11.44
CA LEU A 65 -8.93 -13.29 11.06
C LEU A 65 -8.80 -13.73 9.60
N SER A 66 -9.48 -14.81 9.22
CA SER A 66 -9.45 -15.33 7.84
C SER A 66 -9.96 -14.30 6.83
N ALA A 67 -11.03 -13.57 7.18
CA ALA A 67 -11.56 -12.50 6.33
C ALA A 67 -10.55 -11.37 6.15
N GLY A 68 -9.96 -10.89 7.24
CA GLY A 68 -8.96 -9.81 7.20
C GLY A 68 -7.72 -10.18 6.39
N GLU A 69 -7.17 -11.38 6.61
CA GLU A 69 -6.02 -11.87 5.83
C GLU A 69 -6.34 -12.02 4.34
N ALA A 70 -7.53 -12.50 3.99
CA ALA A 70 -7.95 -12.59 2.60
C ALA A 70 -8.11 -11.21 1.96
N TYR A 71 -8.61 -10.20 2.69
CA TYR A 71 -8.67 -8.83 2.22
C TYR A 71 -7.27 -8.21 2.01
N VAL A 72 -6.28 -8.53 2.85
CA VAL A 72 -4.87 -8.09 2.62
C VAL A 72 -4.36 -8.68 1.30
N ARG A 73 -4.59 -9.97 1.04
CA ARG A 73 -4.19 -10.61 -0.22
C ARG A 73 -4.89 -9.97 -1.43
N ALA A 74 -6.19 -9.67 -1.30
CA ALA A 74 -6.94 -8.96 -2.34
C ALA A 74 -6.32 -7.58 -2.61
N ALA A 75 -6.03 -6.79 -1.57
CA ALA A 75 -5.42 -5.47 -1.70
C ALA A 75 -4.09 -5.53 -2.43
N LEU A 76 -3.22 -6.47 -2.11
CA LEU A 76 -1.93 -6.67 -2.77
C LEU A 76 -2.10 -7.08 -4.23
N CYS A 77 -3.02 -8.01 -4.55
CA CYS A 77 -3.26 -8.40 -5.93
C CYS A 77 -3.80 -7.23 -6.78
N TYR A 78 -4.72 -6.44 -6.26
CA TYR A 78 -5.21 -5.23 -6.95
C TYR A 78 -4.12 -4.15 -7.05
N HIS A 79 -3.28 -3.98 -6.03
CA HIS A 79 -2.12 -3.09 -6.11
C HIS A 79 -1.17 -3.52 -7.23
N PHE A 80 -0.83 -4.80 -7.32
CA PHE A 80 0.06 -5.31 -8.35
C PHE A 80 -0.61 -5.45 -9.73
N ALA A 81 -1.94 -5.46 -9.81
CA ALA A 81 -2.66 -5.34 -11.08
C ALA A 81 -2.36 -4.01 -11.79
N LYS A 82 -2.30 -2.91 -11.04
CA LYS A 82 -1.99 -1.58 -11.58
C LYS A 82 -0.50 -1.25 -11.64
N PHE A 83 0.36 -2.13 -11.11
CA PHE A 83 1.80 -1.92 -11.01
C PHE A 83 2.43 -1.68 -12.38
N VAL A 84 3.01 -0.48 -12.58
CA VAL A 84 3.57 0.03 -13.85
C VAL A 84 2.69 -0.14 -15.08
N TRP A 85 1.41 -0.43 -14.90
CA TRP A 85 0.45 -0.66 -15.98
C TRP A 85 -0.36 0.61 -16.26
N MET A 86 -0.02 1.30 -17.37
CA MET A 86 -0.60 2.60 -17.74
C MET A 86 -1.36 2.55 -19.09
N VAL A 87 -1.87 1.36 -19.46
CA VAL A 87 -2.54 1.17 -20.75
C VAL A 87 -3.93 1.84 -20.79
N ASP A 88 -4.65 1.80 -19.66
CA ASP A 88 -5.98 2.41 -19.50
C ASP A 88 -6.10 2.97 -18.08
N LEU A 89 -6.12 4.30 -17.97
CA LEU A 89 -6.16 4.98 -16.66
C LEU A 89 -7.47 4.74 -15.90
N GLY A 90 -8.58 4.54 -16.59
CA GLY A 90 -9.86 4.24 -15.94
C GLY A 90 -9.83 2.86 -15.27
N ARG A 91 -9.26 1.86 -15.96
CA ARG A 91 -9.07 0.51 -15.39
C ARG A 91 -8.04 0.51 -14.28
N TYR A 92 -6.92 1.23 -14.47
CA TYR A 92 -5.90 1.46 -13.42
C TYR A 92 -6.56 2.00 -12.14
N ARG A 93 -7.37 3.06 -12.27
CA ARG A 93 -8.04 3.68 -11.12
C ARG A 93 -8.99 2.72 -10.40
N ARG A 94 -9.79 1.94 -11.15
CA ARG A 94 -10.67 0.93 -10.54
C ARG A 94 -9.88 -0.13 -9.73
N ALA A 95 -8.74 -0.59 -10.23
CA ALA A 95 -7.88 -1.50 -9.50
C ALA A 95 -7.28 -0.83 -8.25
N ALA A 96 -6.86 0.44 -8.35
CA ALA A 96 -6.37 1.21 -7.21
C ALA A 96 -7.45 1.37 -6.13
N ASP A 97 -8.67 1.75 -6.51
CA ASP A 97 -9.80 1.90 -5.59
C ASP A 97 -10.15 0.56 -4.92
N ALA A 98 -10.09 -0.56 -5.66
CA ALA A 98 -10.29 -1.89 -5.11
C ALA A 98 -9.20 -2.30 -4.11
N ALA A 99 -7.94 -1.93 -4.36
CA ALA A 99 -6.83 -2.14 -3.42
C ALA A 99 -7.07 -1.38 -2.11
N VAL A 100 -7.42 -0.09 -2.22
CA VAL A 100 -7.76 0.78 -1.08
C VAL A 100 -8.92 0.19 -0.27
N ALA A 101 -10.02 -0.13 -0.92
CA ALA A 101 -11.23 -0.67 -0.26
C ALA A 101 -10.93 -1.99 0.46
N SER A 102 -10.14 -2.88 -0.17
CA SER A 102 -9.74 -4.15 0.41
C SER A 102 -8.85 -3.96 1.64
N LEU A 103 -7.87 -3.06 1.58
CA LEU A 103 -7.00 -2.79 2.73
C LEU A 103 -7.77 -2.19 3.91
N TYR A 104 -8.72 -1.28 3.67
CA TYR A 104 -9.56 -0.75 4.74
C TYR A 104 -10.46 -1.81 5.37
N ALA A 105 -11.01 -2.74 4.57
CA ALA A 105 -11.74 -3.88 5.10
C ALA A 105 -10.84 -4.78 5.97
N ALA A 106 -9.61 -5.01 5.55
CA ALA A 106 -8.61 -5.75 6.33
C ALA A 106 -8.29 -5.04 7.66
N HIS A 107 -7.99 -3.74 7.63
CA HIS A 107 -7.70 -2.95 8.83
C HIS A 107 -8.85 -3.04 9.85
N ARG A 108 -10.09 -2.85 9.42
CA ARG A 108 -11.27 -2.95 10.30
C ARG A 108 -11.35 -4.30 11.02
N LEU A 109 -10.89 -5.37 10.38
CA LEU A 109 -10.96 -6.73 10.92
C LEU A 109 -9.74 -7.12 11.74
N LEU A 110 -8.55 -6.72 11.32
CA LEU A 110 -7.28 -7.17 11.90
C LEU A 110 -6.67 -6.18 12.86
N ASP A 111 -6.88 -4.87 12.62
CA ASP A 111 -6.15 -3.81 13.31
C ASP A 111 -7.09 -2.67 13.75
N PRO A 112 -7.61 -2.73 14.98
CA PRO A 112 -8.49 -1.68 15.50
C PRO A 112 -7.75 -0.33 15.72
N THR A 113 -6.42 -0.30 15.63
CA THR A 113 -5.63 0.93 15.76
C THR A 113 -5.42 1.65 14.45
N ALA A 114 -5.75 1.02 13.32
CA ALA A 114 -5.55 1.59 12.00
C ALA A 114 -6.48 2.80 11.76
N GLU A 115 -5.89 3.90 11.34
CA GLU A 115 -6.58 5.15 11.02
C GLU A 115 -6.19 5.63 9.62
N ARG A 116 -7.19 6.12 8.88
CA ARG A 116 -6.95 6.93 7.68
C ARG A 116 -6.67 8.36 8.13
N ILE A 117 -5.52 8.89 7.75
CA ILE A 117 -5.12 10.27 7.99
C ILE A 117 -5.24 11.05 6.69
N GLU A 118 -5.94 12.16 6.75
CA GLU A 118 -6.09 13.11 5.64
C GLU A 118 -5.34 14.40 5.98
N VAL A 119 -4.40 14.76 5.11
CA VAL A 119 -3.50 15.90 5.31
C VAL A 119 -3.77 16.95 4.23
N PRO A 120 -4.27 18.14 4.59
CA PRO A 120 -4.38 19.25 3.64
C PRO A 120 -3.01 19.59 3.05
N PHE A 121 -2.92 19.66 1.72
CA PHE A 121 -1.66 19.89 1.04
C PHE A 121 -1.89 20.56 -0.32
N ASP A 122 -1.36 21.76 -0.51
CA ASP A 122 -1.30 22.47 -1.81
C ASP A 122 -2.67 22.50 -2.55
N GLY A 123 -3.73 22.82 -1.83
CA GLY A 123 -5.11 22.90 -2.36
C GLY A 123 -5.81 21.56 -2.59
N THR A 124 -5.18 20.46 -2.18
CA THR A 124 -5.71 19.09 -2.22
C THR A 124 -5.53 18.39 -0.87
N THR A 125 -5.71 17.08 -0.85
CA THR A 125 -5.55 16.25 0.35
C THR A 125 -4.61 15.09 0.05
N MET A 126 -3.54 14.94 0.84
CA MET A 126 -2.75 13.71 0.87
C MET A 126 -3.39 12.71 1.83
N VAL A 127 -3.18 11.43 1.54
CA VAL A 127 -3.76 10.33 2.31
C VAL A 127 -2.66 9.44 2.87
N ALA A 128 -2.79 9.08 4.15
CA ALA A 128 -1.89 8.15 4.80
C ALA A 128 -2.66 7.11 5.63
N ASN A 129 -2.05 5.98 5.90
CA ASN A 129 -2.51 4.98 6.85
C ASN A 129 -1.60 5.02 8.08
N LEU A 130 -2.18 5.34 9.25
CA LEU A 130 -1.51 5.26 10.55
C LEU A 130 -1.91 3.95 11.22
N ARG A 131 -0.92 3.21 11.75
CA ARG A 131 -1.14 2.02 12.57
C ARG A 131 -0.26 2.12 13.83
N ARG A 132 -0.81 1.67 14.97
CA ARG A 132 -0.11 1.70 16.25
C ARG A 132 0.05 0.28 16.82
N PRO A 133 1.14 0.00 17.53
CA PRO A 133 1.30 -1.27 18.21
C PRO A 133 0.25 -1.41 19.31
N PRO A 134 -0.29 -2.61 19.56
CA PRO A 134 -1.24 -2.82 20.64
C PRO A 134 -0.57 -2.56 22.01
N GLY A 135 -1.25 -1.81 22.88
CA GLY A 135 -0.81 -1.56 24.26
C GLY A 135 0.37 -0.60 24.44
N GLY A 136 0.78 0.09 23.39
CA GLY A 136 1.87 1.07 23.47
C GLY A 136 1.34 2.48 23.75
N ASP A 137 1.74 3.08 24.89
CA ASP A 137 1.58 4.50 25.14
C ASP A 137 2.74 5.26 24.49
N HIS A 138 2.47 6.22 23.62
CA HIS A 138 3.46 7.05 22.93
C HIS A 138 4.54 6.26 22.14
N PRO A 139 4.19 5.37 21.20
CA PRO A 139 5.18 4.67 20.39
C PRO A 139 5.95 5.64 19.50
N PRO A 140 7.25 5.39 19.23
CA PRO A 140 7.98 6.09 18.18
C PRO A 140 7.31 5.85 16.83
N LEU A 141 7.43 6.81 15.92
CA LEU A 141 6.78 6.77 14.59
C LEU A 141 7.77 6.44 13.48
N VAL A 142 7.40 5.54 12.60
CA VAL A 142 8.14 5.28 11.37
C VAL A 142 7.29 5.69 10.16
N LEU A 143 7.78 6.64 9.39
CA LEU A 143 7.19 7.03 8.12
C LEU A 143 7.64 6.05 7.04
N LEU A 144 6.69 5.46 6.31
CA LEU A 144 6.94 4.61 5.16
C LEU A 144 6.57 5.39 3.89
N LEU A 145 7.59 5.71 3.10
CA LEU A 145 7.46 6.58 1.94
C LEU A 145 7.59 5.75 0.66
N PRO A 146 6.52 5.64 -0.15
CA PRO A 146 6.52 4.85 -1.37
C PRO A 146 7.46 5.39 -2.44
N GLY A 147 7.92 4.50 -3.33
CA GLY A 147 8.59 4.87 -4.57
C GLY A 147 7.60 5.34 -5.64
N LEU A 148 8.11 5.48 -6.86
CA LEU A 148 7.34 5.96 -8.03
C LEU A 148 6.12 5.07 -8.34
N ASP A 149 6.28 3.79 -8.20
CA ASP A 149 5.36 2.72 -8.60
C ASP A 149 4.66 2.03 -7.41
N SER A 150 4.95 2.50 -6.20
CA SER A 150 4.41 2.01 -4.95
C SER A 150 3.32 2.92 -4.40
N THR A 151 2.47 2.40 -3.53
CA THR A 151 1.49 3.14 -2.76
C THR A 151 1.39 2.57 -1.34
N LYS A 152 0.71 3.27 -0.44
CA LYS A 152 0.55 2.86 0.96
C LYS A 152 -0.05 1.46 1.14
N GLU A 153 -0.80 0.97 0.15
CA GLU A 153 -1.42 -0.37 0.18
C GLU A 153 -0.40 -1.50 0.12
N GLU A 154 0.80 -1.24 -0.37
CA GLU A 154 1.85 -2.26 -0.48
C GLU A 154 2.50 -2.60 0.86
N PHE A 155 2.43 -1.71 1.86
CA PHE A 155 3.31 -1.79 3.04
C PHE A 155 2.78 -2.60 4.22
N PHE A 156 1.61 -3.20 4.14
CA PHE A 156 0.97 -3.89 5.27
C PHE A 156 1.91 -4.86 6.03
N HIS A 157 2.69 -5.66 5.31
CA HIS A 157 3.62 -6.61 5.94
C HIS A 157 4.88 -5.93 6.50
N TRP A 158 5.36 -4.87 5.86
CA TRP A 158 6.46 -4.06 6.38
C TRP A 158 6.07 -3.32 7.65
N GLU A 159 4.87 -2.78 7.69
CA GLU A 159 4.32 -2.14 8.89
C GLU A 159 4.34 -3.10 10.08
N ASN A 160 3.95 -4.36 9.87
CA ASN A 160 3.97 -5.37 10.93
C ASN A 160 5.37 -5.59 11.54
N VAL A 161 6.44 -5.43 10.75
CA VAL A 161 7.83 -5.53 11.26
C VAL A 161 8.11 -4.46 12.30
N PHE A 162 7.63 -3.24 12.12
CA PHE A 162 7.78 -2.14 13.06
C PHE A 162 6.80 -2.24 14.22
N LEU A 163 5.53 -2.55 13.94
CA LEU A 163 4.49 -2.71 14.96
C LEU A 163 4.87 -3.76 16.01
N THR A 164 5.39 -4.92 15.59
CA THR A 164 5.84 -5.97 16.50
C THR A 164 7.05 -5.56 17.37
N ARG A 165 7.72 -4.46 17.02
CA ARG A 165 8.83 -3.85 17.79
C ARG A 165 8.39 -2.64 18.62
N GLY A 166 7.08 -2.43 18.77
CA GLY A 166 6.54 -1.33 19.57
C GLY A 166 6.61 0.04 18.90
N MET A 167 6.77 0.10 17.58
CA MET A 167 6.78 1.34 16.80
C MET A 167 5.47 1.51 16.04
N ALA A 168 4.92 2.72 16.02
CA ALA A 168 3.84 3.09 15.12
C ALA A 168 4.38 3.25 13.69
N THR A 169 3.52 3.04 12.71
CA THR A 169 3.83 3.24 11.29
C THR A 169 2.86 4.20 10.64
N LEU A 170 3.34 4.98 9.70
CA LEU A 170 2.50 5.83 8.85
C LEU A 170 2.98 5.71 7.42
N SER A 171 2.15 5.09 6.58
CA SER A 171 2.39 4.91 5.15
C SER A 171 1.69 6.01 4.39
N LEU A 172 2.45 6.87 3.70
CA LEU A 172 1.95 8.07 3.01
C LEU A 172 1.85 7.85 1.52
N ASP A 173 0.69 8.14 0.93
CA ASP A 173 0.62 8.49 -0.50
C ASP A 173 0.94 9.98 -0.64
N GLY A 174 2.15 10.30 -1.02
CA GLY A 174 2.57 11.67 -1.28
C GLY A 174 2.14 12.17 -2.66
N PRO A 175 2.57 13.39 -3.06
CA PRO A 175 2.21 13.96 -4.35
C PRO A 175 2.57 13.03 -5.52
N GLY A 176 1.59 12.78 -6.40
CA GLY A 176 1.72 11.89 -7.55
C GLY A 176 1.62 10.40 -7.23
N GLN A 177 1.35 10.02 -5.98
CA GLN A 177 1.28 8.61 -5.56
C GLN A 177 -0.13 8.23 -5.09
N GLY A 178 -0.54 6.99 -5.35
CA GLY A 178 -1.79 6.40 -4.88
C GLY A 178 -3.01 7.30 -5.05
N GLU A 179 -3.82 7.43 -4.02
CA GLU A 179 -5.02 8.29 -4.02
C GLU A 179 -4.67 9.77 -4.20
N THR A 180 -3.57 10.25 -3.59
CA THR A 180 -3.08 11.61 -3.74
C THR A 180 -2.69 11.93 -5.19
N GLY A 181 -2.19 10.94 -5.92
CA GLY A 181 -1.82 11.05 -7.33
C GLY A 181 -3.00 11.27 -8.29
N TYR A 182 -4.24 11.13 -7.82
CA TYR A 182 -5.41 11.44 -8.66
C TYR A 182 -5.57 12.93 -8.96
N THR A 183 -5.02 13.79 -8.11
CA THR A 183 -5.16 15.25 -8.20
C THR A 183 -3.81 15.99 -8.19
N THR A 184 -2.72 15.27 -8.00
CA THR A 184 -1.36 15.83 -7.90
C THR A 184 -0.38 15.13 -8.82
N HIS A 185 0.80 15.72 -8.96
CA HIS A 185 1.92 15.14 -9.72
C HIS A 185 3.12 14.96 -8.80
N ILE A 186 4.03 14.06 -9.19
CA ILE A 186 5.31 13.86 -8.51
C ILE A 186 6.09 15.19 -8.50
N ARG A 187 6.70 15.48 -7.35
CA ARG A 187 7.48 16.72 -7.11
C ARG A 187 8.91 16.37 -6.69
N PRO A 188 9.89 17.20 -7.06
CA PRO A 188 11.28 17.01 -6.61
C PRO A 188 11.50 17.38 -5.14
N ASP A 189 10.66 18.24 -4.55
CA ASP A 189 10.69 18.74 -3.18
C ASP A 189 9.74 17.91 -2.25
N TYR A 190 9.92 16.59 -2.27
CA TYR A 190 9.05 15.66 -1.53
C TYR A 190 9.05 15.91 0.00
N GLU A 191 10.11 16.51 0.53
CA GLU A 191 10.23 16.91 1.94
C GLU A 191 9.14 17.88 2.39
N VAL A 192 8.59 18.69 1.47
CA VAL A 192 7.46 19.60 1.77
C VAL A 192 6.22 18.81 2.14
N ALA A 193 5.97 17.69 1.46
CA ALA A 193 4.85 16.79 1.77
C ALA A 193 5.05 16.09 3.13
N VAL A 194 6.27 15.68 3.43
CA VAL A 194 6.61 15.08 4.74
C VAL A 194 6.45 16.11 5.86
N THR A 195 6.86 17.36 5.64
CA THR A 195 6.68 18.45 6.62
C THR A 195 5.20 18.68 6.89
N ALA A 196 4.37 18.83 5.85
CA ALA A 196 2.92 19.01 6.01
C ALA A 196 2.27 17.85 6.78
N LEU A 197 2.74 16.61 6.54
CA LEU A 197 2.28 15.44 7.30
C LEU A 197 2.63 15.57 8.78
N LEU A 198 3.88 15.90 9.12
CA LEU A 198 4.33 16.04 10.51
C LEU A 198 3.61 17.19 11.21
N ASP A 199 3.37 18.30 10.53
CA ASP A 199 2.59 19.43 11.05
C ASP A 199 1.14 19.02 11.37
N ALA A 200 0.52 18.22 10.50
CA ALA A 200 -0.82 17.68 10.73
C ALA A 200 -0.90 16.73 11.95
N LEU A 201 0.22 16.11 12.30
CA LEU A 201 0.32 15.22 13.46
C LEU A 201 0.74 15.95 14.75
N ALA A 202 1.18 17.20 14.69
CA ALA A 202 1.81 17.92 15.83
C ALA A 202 0.96 17.93 17.12
N GLY A 203 -0.36 17.87 17.02
CA GLY A 203 -1.29 17.81 18.16
C GLY A 203 -1.51 16.41 18.75
N ARG A 204 -0.95 15.35 18.13
CA ARG A 204 -1.15 13.96 18.58
C ARG A 204 -0.39 13.69 19.86
N ARG A 205 -1.11 13.17 20.87
CA ARG A 205 -0.50 12.76 22.16
C ARG A 205 -0.30 11.27 22.27
N ASP A 206 -0.76 10.51 21.31
CA ASP A 206 -0.68 9.05 21.23
C ASP A 206 0.52 8.57 20.36
N LEU A 207 1.42 9.50 19.99
CA LEU A 207 2.65 9.24 19.24
C LEU A 207 3.81 10.02 19.85
N ALA A 208 4.99 9.41 19.91
CA ALA A 208 6.23 10.09 20.30
C ALA A 208 6.84 10.82 19.09
N LEU A 209 6.34 12.01 18.79
CA LEU A 209 6.78 12.81 17.64
C LEU A 209 8.18 13.40 17.78
N ASP A 210 8.82 13.27 18.94
CA ASP A 210 10.25 13.54 19.16
C ASP A 210 11.13 12.35 18.72
N ARG A 211 10.54 11.22 18.37
CA ARG A 211 11.21 9.99 17.93
C ARG A 211 10.61 9.49 16.60
N VAL A 212 10.89 10.23 15.54
CA VAL A 212 10.42 9.91 14.19
C VAL A 212 11.56 9.38 13.34
N GLY A 213 11.35 8.23 12.73
CA GLY A 213 12.22 7.68 11.69
C GLY A 213 11.51 7.64 10.35
N ALA A 214 12.27 7.51 9.26
CA ALA A 214 11.70 7.33 7.93
C ALA A 214 12.38 6.18 7.19
N ALA A 215 11.60 5.42 6.45
CA ALA A 215 12.07 4.41 5.51
C ALA A 215 11.46 4.71 4.13
N GLY A 216 12.31 5.10 3.20
CA GLY A 216 11.93 5.42 1.82
C GLY A 216 12.35 4.32 0.86
N VAL A 217 11.53 4.06 -0.15
CA VAL A 217 11.82 3.12 -1.22
C VAL A 217 12.04 3.89 -2.52
N SER A 218 13.13 3.57 -3.24
CA SER A 218 13.41 4.13 -4.58
C SER A 218 13.39 5.68 -4.58
N LEU A 219 12.42 6.31 -5.24
CA LEU A 219 12.31 7.77 -5.38
C LEU A 219 12.33 8.48 -4.02
N ALA A 220 11.63 7.95 -3.01
CA ALA A 220 11.58 8.54 -1.68
C ALA A 220 12.89 8.38 -0.87
N SER A 221 13.80 7.49 -1.28
CA SER A 221 15.11 7.31 -0.63
C SER A 221 16.14 8.37 -1.03
N GLY A 222 15.85 9.19 -2.04
CA GLY A 222 16.76 10.23 -2.56
C GLY A 222 16.79 11.54 -1.75
N GLY A 223 15.92 11.71 -0.75
CA GLY A 223 15.94 12.86 0.16
C GLY A 223 17.17 12.82 1.05
N ARG A 224 18.21 13.59 0.70
CA ARG A 224 19.37 13.79 1.60
C ARG A 224 18.86 14.52 2.83
N GLY A 225 18.85 13.84 4.00
CA GLY A 225 18.70 14.51 5.27
C GLY A 225 19.78 15.61 5.39
N ARG A 226 19.37 16.82 5.61
CA ARG A 226 20.20 17.92 6.10
C ARG A 226 20.05 17.97 7.60
#